data_ec08f12fead549e5f6e5c45a3bb0c035
#
_entry.id   ec08f12fead549e5f6e5c45a3bb0c035
#
_cell.length_a   1.000
_cell.length_b   1.000
_cell.length_c   1.000
_cell.angle_alpha   90.00
_cell.angle_beta   90.00
_cell.angle_gamma   90.00
#
_symmetry.space_group_name_H-M   'P 1'
#
loop_
_entity.id
_entity.type
_entity.pdbx_description
1 polymer ?
#
loop_
_entity_poly.entity_id
_entity_poly.type
_entity_poly.pdbx_seq_one_letter_code
_entity_poly.pdbx_strand_id
1 'polypeptide(L)'
;MRVKRVLAALLLLCAVTMSADAAAQTQMNVYFAANAMDEETAGALMERTRQAFPQAQWRAIGPTGERDLRALILGDDMPDLIVCAPSEASLWVSDGLFIALDGCLTDAPRISEPVLDACVQDETLFMLPLTAKHRQMAVNRRLLEKRRMGYMANTIEHPIWYPMEFDQLLEEFALADHPALEIWPAEPETCGALEALLQALYGGAWLTEGGETGQADHINVQAALEWLRDRVRGGLIARVGSREEALTHFLNGETALFMDWRTGDERRCARELEKNGVELLTMPYPSSTGFVIRSFELTGVCVAAGANSALAMRAAAFWHEDAQVQRALGERGIWKDDAVWLPEIDATQKGLTLRRLMCEAIESALSGESAPKDALRLVQTTLDAM
;
A
#
# COMPACT_ATOMS: atom_id res chain seq x y z
N MET A 1 -35.93 -11.35 65.73
CA MET A 1 -36.03 -12.18 64.49
C MET A 1 -36.25 -11.39 63.19
N ARG A 2 -36.92 -10.25 63.17
CA ARG A 2 -37.19 -9.47 61.94
C ARG A 2 -35.98 -8.81 61.30
N VAL A 3 -35.02 -8.28 62.11
CA VAL A 3 -33.82 -7.59 61.59
C VAL A 3 -32.85 -8.52 60.83
N LYS A 4 -32.71 -9.77 61.27
CA LYS A 4 -31.85 -10.75 60.55
C LYS A 4 -32.43 -11.17 59.18
N ARG A 5 -33.73 -11.16 59.01
CA ARG A 5 -34.39 -11.47 57.72
C ARG A 5 -34.28 -10.32 56.74
N VAL A 6 -34.32 -9.06 57.22
CA VAL A 6 -34.13 -7.87 56.33
C VAL A 6 -32.67 -7.79 55.86
N LEU A 7 -31.69 -8.07 56.75
CA LEU A 7 -30.27 -8.08 56.34
C LEU A 7 -29.94 -9.19 55.35
N ALA A 8 -30.53 -10.38 55.51
CA ALA A 8 -30.39 -11.49 54.57
C ALA A 8 -31.04 -11.17 53.21
N ALA A 9 -32.19 -10.50 53.19
CA ALA A 9 -32.84 -10.08 51.95
C ALA A 9 -32.06 -8.98 51.23
N LEU A 10 -31.43 -8.01 51.96
CA LEU A 10 -30.55 -6.99 51.37
C LEU A 10 -29.30 -7.58 50.79
N LEU A 11 -28.68 -8.55 51.52
CA LEU A 11 -27.48 -9.24 51.01
C LEU A 11 -27.80 -10.10 49.78
N LEU A 12 -28.97 -10.75 49.72
CA LEU A 12 -29.40 -11.47 48.53
C LEU A 12 -29.67 -10.51 47.36
N LEU A 13 -30.29 -9.37 47.63
CA LEU A 13 -30.52 -8.33 46.60
C LEU A 13 -29.21 -7.75 46.06
N CYS A 14 -28.25 -7.46 46.93
CA CYS A 14 -26.88 -7.07 46.53
C CYS A 14 -26.16 -8.16 45.76
N ALA A 15 -26.28 -9.43 46.15
CA ALA A 15 -25.68 -10.55 45.43
C ALA A 15 -26.35 -10.77 44.06
N VAL A 16 -27.65 -10.54 43.91
CA VAL A 16 -28.36 -10.64 42.64
C VAL A 16 -28.05 -9.46 41.77
N THR A 17 -27.86 -8.25 42.31
CA THR A 17 -27.39 -7.09 41.49
C THR A 17 -25.95 -7.17 41.10
N MET A 18 -25.07 -7.80 41.91
CA MET A 18 -23.66 -8.04 41.53
C MET A 18 -23.48 -9.20 40.55
N SER A 19 -24.43 -10.15 40.47
CA SER A 19 -24.40 -11.24 39.48
C SER A 19 -25.07 -10.90 38.15
N ALA A 20 -25.76 -9.74 38.06
CA ALA A 20 -26.41 -9.31 36.81
C ALA A 20 -25.51 -8.54 35.83
N ASP A 21 -24.27 -8.18 36.23
CA ASP A 21 -23.35 -7.39 35.42
C ASP A 21 -22.12 -8.17 34.87
N ALA A 22 -22.14 -9.49 34.96
CA ALA A 22 -21.28 -10.29 34.09
C ALA A 22 -22.04 -10.57 32.77
N ALA A 23 -22.62 -9.54 32.15
CA ALA A 23 -22.96 -9.63 30.75
C ALA A 23 -21.67 -10.02 30.02
N ALA A 24 -21.70 -11.18 29.36
CA ALA A 24 -20.56 -11.62 28.56
C ALA A 24 -20.13 -10.46 27.66
N GLN A 25 -18.94 -9.90 27.90
CA GLN A 25 -18.42 -8.83 27.07
C GLN A 25 -18.43 -9.32 25.64
N THR A 26 -18.97 -8.51 24.71
CA THR A 26 -18.94 -8.83 23.29
C THR A 26 -17.50 -8.99 22.84
N GLN A 27 -17.15 -10.17 22.34
CA GLN A 27 -15.83 -10.37 21.75
C GLN A 27 -15.81 -9.74 20.37
N MET A 28 -14.78 -8.94 20.12
CA MET A 28 -14.51 -8.25 18.86
C MET A 28 -13.17 -8.70 18.31
N ASN A 29 -13.15 -9.24 17.11
CA ASN A 29 -11.95 -9.72 16.45
C ASN A 29 -11.53 -8.73 15.36
N VAL A 30 -10.26 -8.34 15.38
CA VAL A 30 -9.64 -7.44 14.39
C VAL A 30 -8.53 -8.18 13.69
N TYR A 31 -8.66 -8.35 12.39
CA TYR A 31 -7.61 -8.93 11.54
C TYR A 31 -6.74 -7.81 10.96
N PHE A 32 -5.42 -8.01 11.03
CA PHE A 32 -4.44 -7.17 10.34
C PHE A 32 -3.77 -8.02 9.28
N ALA A 33 -3.93 -7.66 8.02
CA ALA A 33 -3.25 -8.32 6.91
C ALA A 33 -1.72 -8.17 7.00
N ALA A 34 -1.00 -9.08 6.40
CA ALA A 34 0.45 -8.98 6.28
C ALA A 34 0.82 -7.66 5.59
N ASN A 35 1.79 -6.94 6.14
CA ASN A 35 2.25 -5.63 5.63
C ASN A 35 1.25 -4.46 5.68
N ALA A 36 -0.01 -4.68 6.09
CA ALA A 36 -0.97 -3.59 6.22
C ALA A 36 -0.50 -2.53 7.24
N MET A 37 0.09 -2.99 8.35
CA MET A 37 0.54 -2.11 9.43
C MET A 37 1.65 -2.79 10.23
N ASP A 38 2.64 -2.00 10.72
CA ASP A 38 3.65 -2.53 11.63
C ASP A 38 3.04 -2.89 13.01
N GLU A 39 3.71 -3.78 13.74
CA GLU A 39 3.20 -4.32 15.00
C GLU A 39 3.04 -3.24 16.09
N GLU A 40 3.92 -2.23 16.12
CA GLU A 40 3.87 -1.11 17.07
C GLU A 40 2.62 -0.27 16.84
N THR A 41 2.37 0.10 15.58
CA THR A 41 1.20 0.88 15.17
C THR A 41 -0.10 0.10 15.41
N ALA A 42 -0.15 -1.18 15.05
CA ALA A 42 -1.30 -2.05 15.31
C ALA A 42 -1.57 -2.18 16.82
N GLY A 43 -0.51 -2.35 17.62
CA GLY A 43 -0.61 -2.41 19.09
C GLY A 43 -1.18 -1.11 19.68
N ALA A 44 -0.68 0.05 19.26
CA ALA A 44 -1.16 1.35 19.69
C ALA A 44 -2.64 1.58 19.31
N LEU A 45 -3.03 1.18 18.09
CA LEU A 45 -4.41 1.25 17.61
C LEU A 45 -5.35 0.41 18.48
N MET A 46 -4.96 -0.85 18.76
CA MET A 46 -5.74 -1.75 19.59
C MET A 46 -5.87 -1.27 21.04
N GLU A 47 -4.81 -0.70 21.62
CA GLU A 47 -4.86 -0.15 22.98
C GLU A 47 -5.82 1.04 23.07
N ARG A 48 -5.78 1.94 22.07
CA ARG A 48 -6.73 3.07 22.01
C ARG A 48 -8.17 2.58 21.82
N THR A 49 -8.37 1.54 21.04
CA THR A 49 -9.68 0.94 20.83
C THR A 49 -10.26 0.36 22.13
N ARG A 50 -9.43 -0.36 22.92
CA ARG A 50 -9.85 -0.89 24.24
C ARG A 50 -10.24 0.22 25.19
N GLN A 51 -9.52 1.34 25.19
CA GLN A 51 -9.82 2.51 26.04
C GLN A 51 -11.12 3.19 25.62
N ALA A 52 -11.37 3.34 24.30
CA ALA A 52 -12.56 4.00 23.78
C ALA A 52 -13.83 3.12 23.88
N PHE A 53 -13.68 1.81 23.80
CA PHE A 53 -14.77 0.84 23.79
C PHE A 53 -14.59 -0.25 24.87
N PRO A 54 -14.59 0.11 26.18
CA PRO A 54 -14.32 -0.82 27.27
C PRO A 54 -15.42 -1.88 27.48
N GLN A 55 -16.59 -1.72 26.85
CA GLN A 55 -17.70 -2.66 26.91
C GLN A 55 -17.46 -3.93 26.07
N ALA A 56 -16.41 -3.96 25.24
CA ALA A 56 -16.06 -5.10 24.41
C ALA A 56 -14.66 -5.62 24.72
N GLN A 57 -14.47 -6.92 24.48
CA GLN A 57 -13.17 -7.57 24.54
C GLN A 57 -12.55 -7.59 23.14
N TRP A 58 -11.55 -6.74 22.91
CA TRP A 58 -10.88 -6.58 21.62
C TRP A 58 -9.67 -7.52 21.48
N ARG A 59 -9.67 -8.34 20.44
CA ARG A 59 -8.61 -9.28 20.10
C ARG A 59 -8.05 -8.98 18.71
N ALA A 60 -6.74 -8.77 18.64
CA ALA A 60 -6.05 -8.71 17.35
C ALA A 60 -5.76 -10.14 16.85
N ILE A 61 -6.01 -10.36 15.57
CA ILE A 61 -5.65 -11.57 14.84
C ILE A 61 -4.61 -11.11 13.81
N GLY A 62 -3.36 -11.54 13.98
CA GLY A 62 -2.29 -11.24 13.03
C GLY A 62 -2.17 -12.31 11.96
N PRO A 63 -1.40 -12.06 10.91
CA PRO A 63 -1.00 -13.06 9.95
C PRO A 63 0.00 -14.02 10.64
N THR A 64 -0.51 -14.97 11.39
CA THR A 64 0.30 -15.96 12.11
C THR A 64 0.64 -17.15 11.22
N GLY A 65 0.94 -16.95 9.94
CA GLY A 65 1.41 -17.98 9.00
C GLY A 65 0.47 -19.16 8.75
N GLU A 66 -0.46 -19.44 9.66
CA GLU A 66 -1.36 -20.58 9.60
C GLU A 66 -2.80 -20.24 9.13
N ARG A 67 -3.20 -18.97 9.22
CA ARG A 67 -4.54 -18.52 8.80
C ARG A 67 -4.44 -17.20 8.03
N ASP A 68 -4.54 -17.28 6.71
CA ASP A 68 -4.77 -16.12 5.87
C ASP A 68 -6.24 -15.62 6.02
N LEU A 69 -6.52 -14.43 5.52
CA LEU A 69 -7.86 -13.86 5.55
C LEU A 69 -8.90 -14.78 4.92
N ARG A 70 -8.54 -15.47 3.84
CA ARG A 70 -9.40 -16.42 3.16
C ARG A 70 -9.80 -17.60 4.05
N ALA A 71 -8.86 -18.15 4.80
CA ALA A 71 -9.14 -19.25 5.74
C ALA A 71 -10.04 -18.80 6.89
N LEU A 72 -9.92 -17.54 7.34
CA LEU A 72 -10.80 -16.96 8.36
C LEU A 72 -12.21 -16.71 7.82
N ILE A 73 -12.32 -16.20 6.60
CA ILE A 73 -13.63 -15.92 5.95
C ILE A 73 -14.39 -17.23 5.64
N LEU A 74 -13.69 -18.26 5.20
CA LEU A 74 -14.30 -19.57 4.91
C LEU A 74 -14.57 -20.42 6.15
N GLY A 75 -14.06 -20.01 7.31
CA GLY A 75 -14.32 -20.62 8.62
C GLY A 75 -15.42 -19.88 9.38
N ASP A 76 -15.77 -20.39 10.56
CA ASP A 76 -16.76 -19.74 11.46
C ASP A 76 -16.13 -18.59 12.29
N ASP A 77 -14.86 -18.22 12.03
CA ASP A 77 -14.05 -17.26 12.80
C ASP A 77 -13.89 -15.91 12.05
N MET A 78 -14.90 -15.47 11.28
CA MET A 78 -14.81 -14.22 10.54
C MET A 78 -14.51 -13.03 11.47
N PRO A 79 -13.48 -12.22 11.21
CA PRO A 79 -13.19 -11.02 11.99
C PRO A 79 -14.29 -9.96 11.85
N ASP A 80 -14.53 -9.17 12.90
CA ASP A 80 -15.48 -8.05 12.87
C ASP A 80 -14.91 -6.83 12.11
N LEU A 81 -13.60 -6.63 12.21
CA LEU A 81 -12.84 -5.60 11.50
C LEU A 81 -11.67 -6.23 10.76
N ILE A 82 -11.42 -5.75 9.54
CA ILE A 82 -10.36 -6.24 8.68
C ILE A 82 -9.54 -5.04 8.19
N VAL A 83 -8.27 -5.00 8.58
CA VAL A 83 -7.29 -3.98 8.15
C VAL A 83 -6.45 -4.61 7.05
N CYS A 84 -6.60 -4.11 5.83
CA CYS A 84 -5.97 -4.67 4.64
C CYS A 84 -5.84 -3.64 3.51
N ALA A 85 -5.21 -4.04 2.41
CA ALA A 85 -5.24 -3.27 1.17
C ALA A 85 -6.61 -3.40 0.47
N PRO A 86 -7.02 -2.42 -0.35
CA PRO A 86 -8.27 -2.50 -1.11
C PRO A 86 -8.37 -3.76 -1.99
N SER A 87 -7.25 -4.18 -2.59
CA SER A 87 -7.16 -5.39 -3.41
C SER A 87 -7.57 -6.67 -2.67
N GLU A 88 -7.19 -6.77 -1.39
CA GLU A 88 -7.57 -7.93 -0.57
C GLU A 88 -9.05 -7.88 -0.22
N ALA A 89 -9.59 -6.70 0.06
CA ALA A 89 -11.01 -6.53 0.41
C ALA A 89 -11.94 -6.70 -0.79
N SER A 90 -11.59 -6.17 -1.95
CA SER A 90 -12.43 -6.17 -3.15
C SER A 90 -12.85 -7.56 -3.60
N LEU A 91 -12.02 -8.58 -3.33
CA LEU A 91 -12.34 -9.99 -3.60
C LEU A 91 -13.60 -10.47 -2.87
N TRP A 92 -13.96 -9.84 -1.77
CA TRP A 92 -15.02 -10.26 -0.87
C TRP A 92 -16.20 -9.29 -0.82
N VAL A 93 -16.06 -8.09 -1.43
CA VAL A 93 -17.13 -7.10 -1.50
C VAL A 93 -18.32 -7.65 -2.29
N SER A 94 -18.06 -8.25 -3.45
CA SER A 94 -19.08 -8.84 -4.31
C SER A 94 -19.84 -9.98 -3.65
N ASP A 95 -19.25 -10.65 -2.66
CA ASP A 95 -19.87 -11.72 -1.88
C ASP A 95 -20.75 -11.19 -0.73
N GLY A 96 -20.85 -9.86 -0.58
CA GLY A 96 -21.65 -9.21 0.46
C GLY A 96 -21.13 -9.41 1.89
N LEU A 97 -19.81 -9.68 2.04
CA LEU A 97 -19.20 -9.94 3.35
C LEU A 97 -18.93 -8.67 4.15
N PHE A 98 -18.96 -7.50 3.50
CA PHE A 98 -18.74 -6.21 4.14
C PHE A 98 -19.99 -5.34 4.09
N ILE A 99 -20.13 -4.48 5.07
CA ILE A 99 -21.21 -3.49 5.11
C ILE A 99 -20.77 -2.19 4.45
N ALA A 100 -21.75 -1.45 3.91
CA ALA A 100 -21.53 -0.11 3.38
C ALA A 100 -21.15 0.88 4.50
N LEU A 101 -20.16 1.72 4.23
CA LEU A 101 -19.58 2.69 5.18
C LEU A 101 -19.83 4.15 4.78
N ASP A 102 -20.67 4.42 3.80
CA ASP A 102 -20.95 5.75 3.22
C ASP A 102 -21.26 6.82 4.27
N GLY A 103 -21.95 6.45 5.34
CA GLY A 103 -22.27 7.37 6.43
C GLY A 103 -21.15 7.58 7.47
N CYS A 104 -20.02 6.88 7.35
CA CYS A 104 -18.95 6.89 8.35
C CYS A 104 -17.86 7.92 8.06
N LEU A 105 -17.86 8.57 6.89
CA LEU A 105 -16.81 9.46 6.43
C LEU A 105 -17.30 10.92 6.40
N THR A 106 -16.98 11.69 7.43
CA THR A 106 -17.41 13.09 7.55
C THR A 106 -16.48 14.07 6.83
N ASP A 107 -15.24 13.67 6.58
CA ASP A 107 -14.19 14.47 5.95
C ASP A 107 -13.83 14.05 4.52
N ALA A 108 -14.70 13.25 3.86
CA ALA A 108 -14.53 12.79 2.48
C ALA A 108 -14.04 13.89 1.51
N PRO A 109 -14.56 15.15 1.56
CA PRO A 109 -14.10 16.18 0.65
C PRO A 109 -12.63 16.58 0.81
N ARG A 110 -11.99 16.20 1.91
CA ARG A 110 -10.56 16.47 2.18
C ARG A 110 -9.65 15.34 1.76
N ILE A 111 -10.20 14.15 1.52
CA ILE A 111 -9.43 12.98 1.10
C ILE A 111 -9.14 13.09 -0.39
N SER A 112 -7.99 12.61 -0.81
CA SER A 112 -7.61 12.52 -2.23
C SER A 112 -8.60 11.64 -2.98
N GLU A 113 -9.06 12.11 -4.15
CA GLU A 113 -10.04 11.37 -4.97
C GLU A 113 -9.57 9.95 -5.32
N PRO A 114 -8.32 9.71 -5.79
CA PRO A 114 -7.85 8.35 -6.05
C PRO A 114 -7.82 7.44 -4.81
N VAL A 115 -7.64 8.00 -3.62
CA VAL A 115 -7.72 7.24 -2.36
C VAL A 115 -9.16 6.82 -2.07
N LEU A 116 -10.12 7.73 -2.29
CA LEU A 116 -11.54 7.40 -2.13
C LEU A 116 -12.00 6.38 -3.17
N ASP A 117 -11.62 6.56 -4.44
CA ASP A 117 -11.98 5.64 -5.52
C ASP A 117 -11.51 4.22 -5.25
N ALA A 118 -10.30 4.07 -4.70
CA ALA A 118 -9.80 2.76 -4.29
C ALA A 118 -10.57 2.11 -3.12
N CYS A 119 -11.37 2.89 -2.38
CA CYS A 119 -12.22 2.42 -1.27
C CYS A 119 -13.68 2.19 -1.68
N VAL A 120 -14.03 2.47 -2.94
CA VAL A 120 -15.40 2.38 -3.45
C VAL A 120 -15.49 1.25 -4.48
N GLN A 121 -16.55 0.46 -4.40
CA GLN A 121 -16.92 -0.53 -5.42
C GLN A 121 -18.42 -0.46 -5.64
N ASP A 122 -18.88 -0.46 -6.89
CA ASP A 122 -20.29 -0.35 -7.26
C ASP A 122 -20.99 0.84 -6.56
N GLU A 123 -20.35 2.01 -6.59
CA GLU A 123 -20.81 3.26 -5.94
C GLU A 123 -20.94 3.17 -4.40
N THR A 124 -20.44 2.13 -3.77
CA THR A 124 -20.54 1.89 -2.33
C THR A 124 -19.17 1.98 -1.67
N LEU A 125 -19.04 2.78 -0.64
CA LEU A 125 -17.84 2.84 0.20
C LEU A 125 -17.76 1.58 1.08
N PHE A 126 -16.84 0.67 0.79
CA PHE A 126 -16.67 -0.58 1.52
C PHE A 126 -15.52 -0.54 2.53
N MET A 127 -14.64 0.48 2.43
CA MET A 127 -13.43 0.61 3.23
C MET A 127 -13.25 2.05 3.70
N LEU A 128 -12.88 2.28 4.97
CA LEU A 128 -12.39 3.58 5.42
C LEU A 128 -10.87 3.64 5.29
N PRO A 129 -10.32 4.63 4.54
CA PRO A 129 -8.88 4.74 4.36
C PRO A 129 -8.19 5.12 5.68
N LEU A 130 -7.18 4.36 6.10
CA LEU A 130 -6.39 4.64 7.28
C LEU A 130 -5.09 5.34 6.92
N THR A 131 -4.28 4.74 6.05
CA THR A 131 -3.00 5.29 5.60
C THR A 131 -2.78 5.02 4.12
N ALA A 132 -2.16 5.98 3.43
CA ALA A 132 -1.60 5.80 2.10
C ALA A 132 -0.09 6.05 2.18
N LYS A 133 0.70 5.00 2.04
CA LYS A 133 2.16 5.11 2.02
C LYS A 133 2.59 5.52 0.62
N HIS A 134 3.10 6.73 0.50
CA HIS A 134 3.62 7.22 -0.77
C HIS A 134 4.86 6.44 -1.17
N ARG A 135 4.95 6.13 -2.46
CA ARG A 135 6.15 5.63 -3.13
C ARG A 135 6.72 6.71 -4.01
N GLN A 136 8.03 6.84 -3.98
CA GLN A 136 8.76 7.83 -4.76
C GLN A 136 10.19 7.33 -5.06
N MET A 137 10.90 8.07 -5.87
CA MET A 137 12.31 7.79 -6.12
C MET A 137 13.15 8.29 -4.94
N ALA A 138 14.15 7.50 -4.53
CA ALA A 138 15.23 7.97 -3.69
C ALA A 138 16.50 8.15 -4.54
N VAL A 139 17.24 9.21 -4.26
CA VAL A 139 18.49 9.57 -4.96
C VAL A 139 19.59 9.76 -3.93
N ASN A 140 20.74 9.16 -4.17
CA ASN A 140 21.94 9.40 -3.36
C ASN A 140 22.67 10.65 -3.84
N ARG A 141 22.37 11.81 -3.23
CA ARG A 141 22.92 13.12 -3.57
C ARG A 141 24.45 13.12 -3.59
N ARG A 142 25.08 12.47 -2.61
CA ARG A 142 26.54 12.40 -2.51
C ARG A 142 27.18 11.70 -3.69
N LEU A 143 26.53 10.68 -4.27
CA LEU A 143 27.02 10.05 -5.49
C LEU A 143 26.93 10.99 -6.69
N LEU A 144 25.84 11.76 -6.82
CA LEU A 144 25.71 12.79 -7.85
C LEU A 144 26.86 13.79 -7.78
N GLU A 145 27.18 14.31 -6.59
CA GLU A 145 28.25 15.27 -6.38
C GLU A 145 29.63 14.70 -6.71
N LYS A 146 29.94 13.48 -6.26
CA LYS A 146 31.19 12.78 -6.59
C LYS A 146 31.40 12.60 -8.09
N ARG A 147 30.32 12.48 -8.87
CA ARG A 147 30.34 12.32 -10.33
C ARG A 147 30.30 13.64 -11.08
N ARG A 148 30.39 14.78 -10.38
CA ARG A 148 30.27 16.14 -10.94
C ARG A 148 28.91 16.41 -11.57
N MET A 149 27.89 15.65 -11.13
CA MET A 149 26.50 15.78 -11.53
C MET A 149 25.68 16.63 -10.53
N GLY A 150 26.34 17.37 -9.65
CA GLY A 150 25.70 18.21 -8.64
C GLY A 150 24.75 19.27 -9.24
N TYR A 151 24.93 19.62 -10.53
CA TYR A 151 23.97 20.46 -11.24
C TYR A 151 22.59 19.78 -11.39
N MET A 152 22.55 18.44 -11.47
CA MET A 152 21.30 17.69 -11.52
C MET A 152 20.56 17.70 -10.19
N ALA A 153 21.27 17.84 -9.06
CA ALA A 153 20.62 17.97 -7.76
C ALA A 153 19.69 19.19 -7.71
N ASN A 154 20.03 20.27 -8.38
CA ASN A 154 19.17 21.46 -8.47
C ASN A 154 17.94 21.23 -9.37
N THR A 155 18.09 20.49 -10.45
CA THR A 155 16.98 20.07 -11.32
C THR A 155 16.08 19.08 -10.57
N ILE A 156 16.72 18.18 -9.84
CA ILE A 156 16.09 17.15 -9.03
C ILE A 156 15.31 17.74 -7.83
N GLU A 157 15.71 18.85 -7.26
CA GLU A 157 14.99 19.55 -6.20
C GLU A 157 13.68 20.20 -6.69
N HIS A 158 13.45 20.30 -8.02
CA HIS A 158 12.18 20.69 -8.55
C HIS A 158 11.17 19.54 -8.46
N PRO A 159 9.90 19.82 -8.18
CA PRO A 159 8.88 18.79 -8.01
C PRO A 159 8.59 17.98 -9.29
N ILE A 160 9.11 18.41 -10.44
CA ILE A 160 8.90 17.78 -11.76
C ILE A 160 10.24 17.61 -12.43
N TRP A 161 10.52 16.40 -12.93
CA TRP A 161 11.64 16.10 -13.81
C TRP A 161 11.20 15.21 -14.97
N TYR A 162 11.87 15.34 -16.10
CA TYR A 162 11.44 14.74 -17.35
C TYR A 162 12.21 13.44 -17.65
N PRO A 163 11.64 12.54 -18.48
CA PRO A 163 12.29 11.29 -18.88
C PRO A 163 13.70 11.47 -19.45
N MET A 164 13.94 12.57 -20.18
CA MET A 164 15.26 12.88 -20.73
C MET A 164 16.31 13.13 -19.64
N GLU A 165 15.95 13.82 -18.56
CA GLU A 165 16.84 14.07 -17.43
C GLU A 165 17.13 12.76 -16.67
N PHE A 166 16.09 11.91 -16.57
CA PHE A 166 16.24 10.58 -15.99
C PHE A 166 17.18 9.68 -16.82
N ASP A 167 17.00 9.63 -18.14
CA ASP A 167 17.87 8.90 -19.05
C ASP A 167 19.32 9.39 -18.98
N GLN A 168 19.54 10.71 -18.96
CA GLN A 168 20.88 11.29 -18.78
C GLN A 168 21.51 10.84 -17.48
N LEU A 169 20.75 10.80 -16.39
CA LEU A 169 21.22 10.33 -15.09
C LEU A 169 21.63 8.85 -15.15
N LEU A 170 20.79 8.00 -15.77
CA LEU A 170 21.13 6.59 -15.97
C LEU A 170 22.43 6.41 -16.76
N GLU A 171 22.62 7.14 -17.85
CA GLU A 171 23.80 7.07 -18.72
C GLU A 171 25.09 7.50 -18.00
N GLU A 172 25.05 8.60 -17.27
CA GLU A 172 26.21 9.11 -16.53
C GLU A 172 26.66 8.18 -15.40
N PHE A 173 25.73 7.47 -14.77
CA PHE A 173 26.08 6.48 -13.76
C PHE A 173 26.65 5.19 -14.33
N ALA A 174 26.16 4.74 -15.48
CA ALA A 174 26.68 3.53 -16.14
C ALA A 174 28.15 3.61 -16.55
N LEU A 175 28.65 4.82 -16.80
CA LEU A 175 30.07 5.08 -17.08
C LEU A 175 30.99 4.72 -15.89
N ALA A 176 30.45 4.34 -14.78
CA ALA A 176 31.12 4.14 -13.51
C ALA A 176 31.25 2.69 -13.04
N ASP A 177 30.95 1.73 -13.88
CA ASP A 177 30.93 0.28 -13.58
C ASP A 177 29.86 -0.14 -12.55
N HIS A 178 28.88 0.73 -12.25
CA HIS A 178 27.77 0.43 -11.37
C HIS A 178 26.45 0.78 -12.06
N PRO A 179 25.39 -0.02 -11.90
CA PRO A 179 24.09 0.35 -12.41
C PRO A 179 23.58 1.59 -11.66
N ALA A 180 22.90 2.48 -12.38
CA ALA A 180 22.30 3.65 -11.75
C ALA A 180 21.09 3.25 -10.90
N LEU A 181 20.32 2.29 -11.37
CA LEU A 181 19.06 1.80 -10.80
C LEU A 181 19.03 0.27 -10.85
N GLU A 182 18.39 -0.32 -9.87
CA GLU A 182 18.07 -1.75 -9.84
C GLU A 182 16.56 -1.98 -9.84
N ILE A 183 16.14 -3.06 -10.50
CA ILE A 183 14.74 -3.51 -10.59
C ILE A 183 14.62 -4.98 -10.19
N TRP A 184 13.43 -5.37 -9.67
CA TRP A 184 13.13 -6.73 -9.19
C TRP A 184 11.78 -7.23 -9.73
N PRO A 185 11.64 -7.41 -11.05
CA PRO A 185 10.36 -7.74 -11.68
C PRO A 185 9.83 -9.12 -11.33
N ALA A 186 10.62 -9.99 -10.70
CA ALA A 186 10.21 -11.32 -10.28
C ALA A 186 9.28 -11.33 -9.05
N GLU A 187 9.18 -10.22 -8.30
CA GLU A 187 8.31 -10.10 -7.13
C GLU A 187 7.03 -9.32 -7.47
N PRO A 188 5.92 -9.96 -7.83
CA PRO A 188 4.68 -9.28 -8.21
C PRO A 188 4.16 -8.31 -7.14
N GLU A 189 4.30 -8.67 -5.87
CA GLU A 189 3.84 -7.87 -4.73
C GLU A 189 4.58 -6.54 -4.59
N THR A 190 5.82 -6.46 -5.08
CA THR A 190 6.66 -5.26 -5.01
C THR A 190 6.81 -4.56 -6.36
N CYS A 191 6.21 -5.11 -7.42
CA CYS A 191 6.30 -4.59 -8.79
C CYS A 191 5.60 -3.22 -8.99
N GLY A 192 4.76 -2.79 -8.04
CA GLY A 192 3.99 -1.54 -8.16
C GLY A 192 4.87 -0.28 -8.34
N ALA A 193 6.09 -0.27 -7.82
CA ALA A 193 7.02 0.84 -8.05
C ALA A 193 7.53 0.89 -9.51
N LEU A 194 7.79 -0.29 -10.11
CA LEU A 194 8.18 -0.38 -11.52
C LEU A 194 7.02 0.00 -12.44
N GLU A 195 5.81 -0.45 -12.12
CA GLU A 195 4.60 -0.04 -12.81
C GLU A 195 4.44 1.48 -12.80
N ALA A 196 4.51 2.10 -11.61
CA ALA A 196 4.39 3.54 -11.45
C ALA A 196 5.46 4.30 -12.24
N LEU A 197 6.70 3.82 -12.24
CA LEU A 197 7.79 4.41 -13.03
C LEU A 197 7.49 4.34 -14.52
N LEU A 198 7.10 3.17 -15.05
CA LEU A 198 6.83 3.00 -16.47
C LEU A 198 5.61 3.82 -16.92
N GLN A 199 4.56 3.87 -16.09
CA GLN A 199 3.39 4.68 -16.35
C GLN A 199 3.71 6.17 -16.31
N ALA A 200 4.52 6.63 -15.37
CA ALA A 200 4.96 8.03 -15.30
C ALA A 200 5.78 8.45 -16.51
N LEU A 201 6.70 7.58 -16.97
CA LEU A 201 7.56 7.86 -18.12
C LEU A 201 6.80 7.93 -19.45
N TYR A 202 5.80 7.08 -19.65
CA TYR A 202 5.16 6.89 -20.96
C TYR A 202 3.65 7.17 -20.97
N GLY A 203 3.02 7.38 -19.81
CA GLY A 203 1.57 7.64 -19.71
C GLY A 203 0.70 6.44 -20.04
N GLY A 204 1.26 5.22 -20.09
CA GLY A 204 0.53 3.99 -20.41
C GLY A 204 -0.01 3.33 -19.15
N ALA A 205 -1.30 3.47 -18.88
CA ALA A 205 -1.95 2.69 -17.82
C ALA A 205 -2.13 1.24 -18.26
N TRP A 206 -1.97 0.29 -17.35
CA TRP A 206 -2.15 -1.14 -17.62
C TRP A 206 -3.62 -1.56 -17.57
N LEU A 207 -4.45 -0.76 -16.90
CA LEU A 207 -5.91 -0.89 -16.87
C LEU A 207 -6.55 0.42 -17.34
N THR A 208 -7.78 0.32 -17.84
CA THR A 208 -8.63 1.50 -18.04
C THR A 208 -8.99 2.15 -16.72
N GLU A 209 -9.40 3.41 -16.76
CA GLU A 209 -10.06 4.08 -15.65
C GLU A 209 -11.25 3.21 -15.17
N GLY A 210 -11.31 2.95 -13.85
CA GLY A 210 -12.27 2.00 -13.28
C GLY A 210 -11.79 0.54 -13.20
N GLY A 211 -10.63 0.19 -13.79
CA GLY A 211 -10.02 -1.14 -13.63
C GLY A 211 -10.71 -2.29 -14.37
N GLU A 212 -11.67 -1.98 -15.25
CA GLU A 212 -12.50 -3.01 -15.90
C GLU A 212 -11.81 -3.72 -17.07
N THR A 213 -11.00 -3.00 -17.85
CA THR A 213 -10.41 -3.52 -19.09
C THR A 213 -8.89 -3.42 -19.04
N GLY A 214 -8.20 -4.50 -19.39
CA GLY A 214 -6.76 -4.51 -19.58
C GLY A 214 -6.34 -3.70 -20.80
N GLN A 215 -5.23 -2.97 -20.67
CA GLN A 215 -4.57 -2.20 -21.74
C GLN A 215 -3.10 -2.58 -21.91
N ALA A 216 -2.77 -3.84 -21.62
CA ALA A 216 -1.39 -4.31 -21.66
C ALA A 216 -0.73 -4.11 -23.03
N ASP A 217 -1.46 -4.27 -24.13
CA ASP A 217 -0.94 -4.12 -25.49
C ASP A 217 -1.02 -2.67 -26.04
N HIS A 218 -1.39 -1.69 -25.20
CA HIS A 218 -1.41 -0.28 -25.63
C HIS A 218 0.00 0.19 -26.03
N ILE A 219 0.08 1.07 -27.03
CA ILE A 219 1.36 1.53 -27.61
C ILE A 219 2.31 2.14 -26.58
N ASN A 220 1.79 2.87 -25.58
CA ASN A 220 2.59 3.48 -24.54
C ASN A 220 3.18 2.43 -23.58
N VAL A 221 2.43 1.36 -23.28
CA VAL A 221 2.92 0.23 -22.46
C VAL A 221 4.01 -0.54 -23.23
N GLN A 222 3.84 -0.74 -24.54
CA GLN A 222 4.88 -1.34 -25.39
C GLN A 222 6.15 -0.49 -25.39
N ALA A 223 6.02 0.82 -25.59
CA ALA A 223 7.15 1.75 -25.59
C ALA A 223 7.90 1.75 -24.23
N ALA A 224 7.14 1.72 -23.14
CA ALA A 224 7.71 1.64 -21.79
C ALA A 224 8.52 0.35 -21.59
N LEU A 225 8.00 -0.80 -22.02
CA LEU A 225 8.69 -2.09 -21.88
C LEU A 225 9.89 -2.19 -22.84
N GLU A 226 9.82 -1.62 -24.04
CA GLU A 226 10.95 -1.53 -24.96
C GLU A 226 12.08 -0.66 -24.37
N TRP A 227 11.73 0.49 -23.81
CA TRP A 227 12.67 1.37 -23.12
C TRP A 227 13.36 0.62 -21.95
N LEU A 228 12.60 -0.04 -21.10
CA LEU A 228 13.14 -0.79 -19.96
C LEU A 228 14.11 -1.88 -20.41
N ARG A 229 13.71 -2.69 -21.41
CA ARG A 229 14.55 -3.72 -22.00
C ARG A 229 15.89 -3.16 -22.52
N ASP A 230 15.82 -2.04 -23.24
CA ASP A 230 17.00 -1.44 -23.86
C ASP A 230 17.94 -0.86 -22.77
N ARG A 231 17.41 -0.30 -21.68
CA ARG A 231 18.20 0.18 -20.53
C ARG A 231 18.86 -0.97 -19.76
N VAL A 232 18.15 -2.07 -19.58
CA VAL A 232 18.71 -3.29 -18.94
C VAL A 232 19.81 -3.90 -19.84
N ARG A 233 19.56 -4.04 -21.14
CA ARG A 233 20.55 -4.55 -22.09
C ARG A 233 21.78 -3.66 -22.21
N GLY A 234 21.61 -2.36 -22.09
CA GLY A 234 22.68 -1.38 -22.07
C GLY A 234 23.46 -1.32 -20.76
N GLY A 235 23.06 -2.08 -19.72
CA GLY A 235 23.70 -2.06 -18.40
C GLY A 235 23.42 -0.81 -17.58
N LEU A 236 22.47 0.03 -17.99
CA LEU A 236 22.08 1.25 -17.26
C LEU A 236 21.20 0.92 -16.05
N ILE A 237 20.40 -0.13 -16.16
CA ILE A 237 19.52 -0.69 -15.13
C ILE A 237 19.91 -2.14 -14.93
N ALA A 238 20.13 -2.56 -13.67
CA ALA A 238 20.40 -3.95 -13.33
C ALA A 238 19.16 -4.66 -12.80
N ARG A 239 19.18 -6.00 -12.86
CA ARG A 239 18.17 -6.86 -12.27
C ARG A 239 18.71 -7.47 -10.99
N VAL A 240 17.91 -7.45 -9.94
CA VAL A 240 18.20 -8.10 -8.65
C VAL A 240 17.04 -9.02 -8.24
N GLY A 241 17.27 -9.83 -7.21
CA GLY A 241 16.31 -10.85 -6.79
C GLY A 241 15.14 -10.27 -6.00
N SER A 242 15.35 -9.18 -5.26
CA SER A 242 14.34 -8.64 -4.35
C SER A 242 14.47 -7.14 -4.12
N ARG A 243 13.38 -6.55 -3.58
CA ARG A 243 13.36 -5.16 -3.11
C ARG A 243 14.41 -4.91 -2.02
N GLU A 244 14.54 -5.84 -1.09
CA GLU A 244 15.48 -5.73 0.03
C GLU A 244 16.94 -5.73 -0.45
N GLU A 245 17.25 -6.49 -1.48
CA GLU A 245 18.56 -6.49 -2.11
C GLU A 245 18.85 -5.13 -2.75
N ALA A 246 17.95 -4.60 -3.58
CA ALA A 246 18.07 -3.28 -4.18
C ALA A 246 18.19 -2.17 -3.13
N LEU A 247 17.39 -2.22 -2.07
CA LEU A 247 17.46 -1.27 -0.95
C LEU A 247 18.82 -1.34 -0.25
N THR A 248 19.34 -2.54 -0.02
CA THR A 248 20.65 -2.75 0.60
C THR A 248 21.77 -2.13 -0.24
N HIS A 249 21.76 -2.35 -1.55
CA HIS A 249 22.75 -1.76 -2.47
C HIS A 249 22.66 -0.23 -2.48
N PHE A 250 21.44 0.33 -2.49
CA PHE A 250 21.25 1.78 -2.38
C PHE A 250 21.79 2.34 -1.06
N LEU A 251 21.47 1.71 0.07
CA LEU A 251 21.94 2.12 1.40
C LEU A 251 23.45 1.99 1.56
N ASN A 252 24.09 1.05 0.85
CA ASN A 252 25.55 0.91 0.79
C ASN A 252 26.22 1.92 -0.16
N GLY A 253 25.43 2.66 -0.94
CA GLY A 253 25.96 3.59 -1.94
C GLY A 253 26.51 2.90 -3.18
N GLU A 254 26.05 1.71 -3.48
CA GLU A 254 26.40 0.92 -4.66
C GLU A 254 25.56 1.34 -5.88
N THR A 255 24.32 1.79 -5.65
CA THR A 255 23.43 2.38 -6.66
C THR A 255 23.11 3.83 -6.33
N ALA A 256 22.81 4.62 -7.36
CA ALA A 256 22.49 6.04 -7.20
C ALA A 256 21.00 6.28 -6.92
N LEU A 257 20.16 5.39 -7.42
CA LEU A 257 18.70 5.50 -7.41
C LEU A 257 18.08 4.27 -6.77
N PHE A 258 16.97 4.50 -6.07
CA PHE A 258 16.07 3.45 -5.59
C PHE A 258 14.62 3.87 -5.88
N MET A 259 13.86 3.05 -6.63
CA MET A 259 12.57 3.46 -7.17
C MET A 259 11.38 3.27 -6.21
N ASP A 260 11.54 2.53 -5.10
CA ASP A 260 10.45 2.20 -4.18
C ASP A 260 10.73 2.72 -2.77
N TRP A 261 11.06 4.02 -2.67
CA TRP A 261 11.21 4.67 -1.37
C TRP A 261 9.85 5.03 -0.81
N ARG A 262 9.51 4.45 0.34
CA ARG A 262 8.18 4.55 0.95
C ARG A 262 8.18 5.52 2.12
N THR A 263 7.03 6.12 2.40
CA THR A 263 6.83 6.88 3.63
C THR A 263 7.23 6.05 4.86
N GLY A 264 8.12 6.59 5.68
CA GLY A 264 8.66 5.91 6.87
C GLY A 264 9.99 5.17 6.65
N ASP A 265 10.42 4.90 5.41
CA ASP A 265 11.71 4.27 5.13
C ASP A 265 12.89 5.10 5.66
N GLU A 266 12.81 6.43 5.58
CA GLU A 266 13.86 7.32 6.10
C GLU A 266 14.14 7.05 7.59
N ARG A 267 13.10 6.94 8.40
CA ARG A 267 13.23 6.64 9.83
C ARG A 267 13.78 5.23 10.05
N ARG A 268 13.29 4.25 9.30
CA ARG A 268 13.72 2.85 9.37
C ARG A 268 15.18 2.69 8.99
N CYS A 269 15.63 3.39 7.95
CA CYS A 269 16.98 3.27 7.38
C CYS A 269 17.95 4.37 7.87
N ALA A 270 17.54 5.26 8.79
CA ALA A 270 18.32 6.43 9.22
C ALA A 270 19.76 6.07 9.67
N ARG A 271 19.90 4.96 10.42
CA ARG A 271 21.19 4.49 10.92
C ARG A 271 22.12 4.03 9.80
N GLU A 272 21.59 3.30 8.81
CA GLU A 272 22.34 2.81 7.66
C GLU A 272 22.72 3.96 6.73
N LEU A 273 21.80 4.90 6.49
CA LEU A 273 22.06 6.12 5.72
C LEU A 273 23.22 6.93 6.33
N GLU A 274 23.18 7.18 7.64
CA GLU A 274 24.25 7.90 8.36
C GLU A 274 25.56 7.15 8.33
N LYS A 275 25.56 5.85 8.66
CA LYS A 275 26.74 4.99 8.69
C LYS A 275 27.49 4.96 7.35
N ASN A 276 26.73 4.86 6.26
CA ASN A 276 27.30 4.74 4.91
C ASN A 276 27.45 6.11 4.22
N GLY A 277 27.05 7.19 4.89
CA GLY A 277 27.16 8.55 4.38
C GLY A 277 26.34 8.77 3.11
N VAL A 278 25.18 8.13 3.02
CA VAL A 278 24.20 8.36 1.97
C VAL A 278 23.42 9.61 2.29
N GLU A 279 23.52 10.61 1.45
CA GLU A 279 22.69 11.82 1.55
C GLU A 279 21.45 11.63 0.70
N LEU A 280 20.34 11.35 1.40
CA LEU A 280 19.06 11.04 0.78
C LEU A 280 18.41 12.30 0.21
N LEU A 281 17.97 12.21 -1.04
CA LEU A 281 17.03 13.13 -1.67
C LEU A 281 15.85 12.31 -2.20
N THR A 282 14.62 12.69 -1.87
CA THR A 282 13.41 12.00 -2.36
C THR A 282 12.69 12.83 -3.41
N MET A 283 12.14 12.17 -4.42
CA MET A 283 11.57 12.80 -5.61
C MET A 283 10.37 12.03 -6.13
N PRO A 284 9.41 12.71 -6.77
CA PRO A 284 8.39 12.03 -7.57
C PRO A 284 9.03 11.22 -8.70
N TYR A 285 8.25 10.34 -9.32
CA TYR A 285 8.70 9.67 -10.54
C TYR A 285 8.92 10.68 -11.68
N PRO A 286 9.90 10.42 -12.59
CA PRO A 286 10.07 11.25 -13.77
C PRO A 286 8.83 11.18 -14.65
N SER A 287 8.32 12.34 -15.10
CA SER A 287 7.01 12.43 -15.75
C SER A 287 7.09 13.02 -17.15
N SER A 288 6.48 12.33 -18.13
CA SER A 288 6.29 12.83 -19.47
C SER A 288 5.17 13.89 -19.56
N THR A 289 4.31 13.97 -18.57
CA THR A 289 3.14 14.86 -18.57
C THR A 289 3.41 16.24 -17.97
N GLY A 290 4.55 16.41 -17.28
CA GLY A 290 4.85 17.64 -16.55
C GLY A 290 4.08 17.81 -15.25
N PHE A 291 3.46 16.75 -14.74
CA PHE A 291 2.83 16.71 -13.42
C PHE A 291 3.69 15.95 -12.43
N VAL A 292 3.55 16.28 -11.14
CA VAL A 292 4.12 15.49 -10.05
C VAL A 292 3.37 14.17 -9.97
N ILE A 293 4.05 13.06 -10.27
CA ILE A 293 3.46 11.73 -10.23
C ILE A 293 3.99 10.98 -9.00
N ARG A 294 3.07 10.47 -8.21
CA ARG A 294 3.33 9.62 -7.04
C ARG A 294 2.49 8.36 -7.13
N SER A 295 3.01 7.28 -6.60
CA SER A 295 2.24 6.06 -6.33
C SER A 295 2.01 5.93 -4.84
N PHE A 296 0.97 5.20 -4.45
CA PHE A 296 0.68 4.94 -3.05
C PHE A 296 0.23 3.50 -2.83
N GLU A 297 0.54 3.00 -1.65
CA GLU A 297 0.03 1.75 -1.09
C GLU A 297 -1.01 2.10 -0.02
N LEU A 298 -2.27 1.77 -0.29
CA LEU A 298 -3.38 2.10 0.59
C LEU A 298 -3.65 0.97 1.58
N THR A 299 -3.80 1.34 2.84
CA THR A 299 -4.34 0.49 3.89
C THR A 299 -5.61 1.12 4.44
N GLY A 300 -6.65 0.34 4.54
CA GLY A 300 -7.92 0.76 5.10
C GLY A 300 -8.52 -0.28 6.04
N VAL A 301 -9.68 0.02 6.58
CA VAL A 301 -10.46 -0.88 7.44
C VAL A 301 -11.82 -1.15 6.84
N CYS A 302 -12.16 -2.43 6.69
CA CYS A 302 -13.47 -2.94 6.33
C CYS A 302 -14.20 -3.45 7.57
N VAL A 303 -15.53 -3.39 7.54
CA VAL A 303 -16.41 -3.91 8.59
C VAL A 303 -17.19 -5.11 8.05
N ALA A 304 -17.03 -6.25 8.70
CA ALA A 304 -17.73 -7.46 8.32
C ALA A 304 -19.23 -7.37 8.61
N ALA A 305 -20.04 -7.94 7.72
CA ALA A 305 -21.46 -8.10 7.94
C ALA A 305 -21.72 -9.16 9.02
N GLY A 306 -22.29 -8.77 10.16
CA GLY A 306 -22.50 -9.68 11.27
C GLY A 306 -23.21 -9.04 12.46
N ALA A 307 -23.35 -9.81 13.55
CA ALA A 307 -24.04 -9.38 14.76
C ALA A 307 -23.38 -8.17 15.45
N ASN A 308 -22.06 -8.00 15.28
CA ASN A 308 -21.27 -6.95 15.90
C ASN A 308 -21.06 -5.74 14.99
N SER A 309 -21.60 -5.72 13.77
CA SER A 309 -21.29 -4.71 12.74
C SER A 309 -21.51 -3.26 13.22
N ALA A 310 -22.54 -2.99 14.02
CA ALA A 310 -22.79 -1.65 14.54
C ALA A 310 -21.67 -1.14 15.49
N LEU A 311 -21.09 -2.02 16.30
CA LEU A 311 -19.96 -1.67 17.17
C LEU A 311 -18.66 -1.57 16.37
N ALA A 312 -18.46 -2.50 15.43
CA ALA A 312 -17.32 -2.50 14.51
C ALA A 312 -17.28 -1.21 13.66
N MET A 313 -18.43 -0.78 13.11
CA MET A 313 -18.56 0.46 12.34
C MET A 313 -18.17 1.70 13.18
N ARG A 314 -18.63 1.76 14.43
CA ARG A 314 -18.25 2.85 15.34
C ARG A 314 -16.74 2.86 15.65
N ALA A 315 -16.13 1.68 15.79
CA ALA A 315 -14.70 1.58 16.00
C ALA A 315 -13.92 1.97 14.73
N ALA A 316 -14.36 1.57 13.55
CA ALA A 316 -13.75 1.98 12.29
C ALA A 316 -13.82 3.51 12.09
N ALA A 317 -14.98 4.13 12.32
CA ALA A 317 -15.13 5.59 12.30
C ALA A 317 -14.22 6.28 13.33
N PHE A 318 -14.15 5.75 14.56
CA PHE A 318 -13.24 6.25 15.59
C PHE A 318 -11.76 6.20 15.14
N TRP A 319 -11.34 5.14 14.47
CA TRP A 319 -9.97 5.05 13.94
C TRP A 319 -9.69 6.12 12.90
N HIS A 320 -10.68 6.46 12.11
CA HIS A 320 -10.54 7.49 11.08
C HIS A 320 -10.53 8.91 11.67
N GLU A 321 -11.27 9.18 12.74
CA GLU A 321 -11.54 10.52 13.29
C GLU A 321 -10.68 10.89 14.51
N ASP A 322 -10.29 9.93 15.36
CA ASP A 322 -9.60 10.22 16.63
C ASP A 322 -8.18 10.75 16.43
N ALA A 323 -7.90 11.94 16.94
CA ALA A 323 -6.63 12.60 16.75
C ALA A 323 -5.42 11.88 17.39
N GLN A 324 -5.62 10.99 18.36
CA GLN A 324 -4.54 10.19 18.94
C GLN A 324 -4.27 8.93 18.11
N VAL A 325 -5.33 8.34 17.57
CA VAL A 325 -5.20 7.28 16.57
C VAL A 325 -4.48 7.80 15.34
N GLN A 326 -4.88 8.95 14.82
CA GLN A 326 -4.22 9.59 13.67
C GLN A 326 -2.74 9.86 13.93
N ARG A 327 -2.37 10.29 15.15
CA ARG A 327 -0.96 10.44 15.52
C ARG A 327 -0.20 9.13 15.59
N ALA A 328 -0.84 8.05 16.04
CA ALA A 328 -0.23 6.72 16.07
C ALA A 328 -0.03 6.15 14.65
N LEU A 329 -0.97 6.43 13.74
CA LEU A 329 -0.83 6.10 12.32
C LEU A 329 0.26 6.91 11.60
N GLY A 330 0.70 8.02 12.20
CA GLY A 330 1.74 8.89 11.64
C GLY A 330 1.25 9.73 10.46
N GLU A 331 2.10 9.89 9.46
CA GLU A 331 1.74 10.58 8.23
C GLU A 331 0.82 9.69 7.40
N ARG A 332 -0.46 10.05 7.34
CA ARG A 332 -1.49 9.20 6.71
C ARG A 332 -1.45 9.20 5.18
N GLY A 333 -0.97 10.29 4.57
CA GLY A 333 -0.85 10.41 3.12
C GLY A 333 -2.16 10.34 2.33
N ILE A 334 -3.32 10.37 2.99
CA ILE A 334 -4.64 10.22 2.35
C ILE A 334 -5.27 11.55 1.91
N TRP A 335 -4.66 12.69 2.30
CA TRP A 335 -5.25 14.00 2.09
C TRP A 335 -4.95 14.55 0.70
N LYS A 336 -5.83 15.41 0.19
CA LYS A 336 -5.62 16.11 -1.08
C LYS A 336 -4.33 16.90 -1.07
N ASP A 337 -3.56 16.76 -2.14
CA ASP A 337 -2.41 17.58 -2.49
C ASP A 337 -2.44 17.88 -3.99
N ASP A 338 -1.42 18.58 -4.50
CA ASP A 338 -1.33 18.94 -5.92
C ASP A 338 -0.69 17.84 -6.80
N ALA A 339 -0.45 16.63 -6.26
CA ALA A 339 0.13 15.53 -7.01
C ALA A 339 -0.93 14.74 -7.79
N VAL A 340 -0.53 14.22 -8.94
CA VAL A 340 -1.28 13.17 -9.64
C VAL A 340 -0.92 11.83 -9.00
N TRP A 341 -1.91 11.17 -8.47
CA TRP A 341 -1.75 9.91 -7.77
C TRP A 341 -2.06 8.75 -8.70
N LEU A 342 -1.14 7.78 -8.72
CA LEU A 342 -1.35 6.52 -9.40
C LEU A 342 -1.76 5.48 -8.34
N PRO A 343 -3.02 5.05 -8.31
CA PRO A 343 -3.45 3.97 -7.45
C PRO A 343 -2.75 2.67 -7.86
N GLU A 344 -2.52 1.80 -6.91
CA GLU A 344 -2.10 0.45 -7.26
C GLU A 344 -3.18 -0.27 -8.07
N ILE A 345 -2.75 -0.99 -9.08
CA ILE A 345 -3.60 -1.80 -9.99
C ILE A 345 -4.46 -2.84 -9.24
N ASP A 346 -4.14 -3.12 -7.99
CA ASP A 346 -4.62 -4.29 -7.26
C ASP A 346 -6.01 -4.18 -6.68
N ALA A 347 -6.71 -3.09 -6.89
CA ALA A 347 -8.04 -2.90 -6.29
C ALA A 347 -9.09 -3.93 -6.76
N THR A 348 -8.75 -4.82 -7.68
CA THR A 348 -9.65 -5.87 -8.18
C THR A 348 -8.92 -7.20 -8.36
N GLN A 349 -9.66 -8.32 -8.38
CA GLN A 349 -9.10 -9.64 -8.71
C GLN A 349 -8.41 -9.63 -10.09
N LYS A 350 -8.99 -8.89 -11.04
CA LYS A 350 -8.42 -8.71 -12.38
C LYS A 350 -7.07 -7.99 -12.31
N GLY A 351 -6.94 -6.98 -11.44
CA GLY A 351 -5.70 -6.25 -11.20
C GLY A 351 -4.58 -7.14 -10.65
N LEU A 352 -4.87 -7.99 -9.67
CA LEU A 352 -3.88 -8.95 -9.13
C LEU A 352 -3.40 -9.93 -10.20
N THR A 353 -4.33 -10.43 -11.03
CA THR A 353 -3.97 -11.32 -12.15
C THR A 353 -3.13 -10.57 -13.18
N LEU A 354 -3.52 -9.34 -13.55
CA LEU A 354 -2.78 -8.49 -14.47
C LEU A 354 -1.36 -8.23 -13.97
N ARG A 355 -1.19 -7.86 -12.70
CA ARG A 355 0.15 -7.62 -12.13
C ARG A 355 1.05 -8.84 -12.31
N ARG A 356 0.58 -10.04 -11.99
CA ARG A 356 1.35 -11.26 -12.17
C ARG A 356 1.72 -11.48 -13.65
N LEU A 357 0.75 -11.37 -14.54
CA LEU A 357 0.98 -11.54 -15.98
C LEU A 357 1.95 -10.48 -16.53
N MET A 358 1.87 -9.24 -16.06
CA MET A 358 2.80 -8.17 -16.45
C MET A 358 4.22 -8.45 -15.96
N CYS A 359 4.40 -8.93 -14.71
CA CYS A 359 5.72 -9.33 -14.23
C CYS A 359 6.31 -10.46 -15.08
N GLU A 360 5.51 -11.47 -15.43
CA GLU A 360 5.93 -12.55 -16.34
C GLU A 360 6.31 -12.01 -17.73
N ALA A 361 5.53 -11.07 -18.28
CA ALA A 361 5.82 -10.44 -19.57
C ALA A 361 7.10 -9.58 -19.53
N ILE A 362 7.30 -8.82 -18.44
CA ILE A 362 8.52 -8.04 -18.23
C ILE A 362 9.73 -8.98 -18.16
N GLU A 363 9.67 -10.03 -17.35
CA GLU A 363 10.75 -11.02 -17.24
C GLU A 363 11.07 -11.67 -18.60
N SER A 364 10.05 -12.09 -19.34
CA SER A 364 10.22 -12.70 -20.67
C SER A 364 10.84 -11.72 -21.68
N ALA A 365 10.45 -10.45 -21.63
CA ALA A 365 11.03 -9.42 -22.49
C ALA A 365 12.48 -9.08 -22.11
N LEU A 366 12.81 -9.04 -20.82
CA LEU A 366 14.15 -8.76 -20.32
C LEU A 366 15.13 -9.93 -20.53
N SER A 367 14.66 -11.16 -20.41
CA SER A 367 15.46 -12.37 -20.72
C SER A 367 15.70 -12.56 -22.22
N GLY A 368 14.87 -11.94 -23.06
CA GLY A 368 14.90 -12.06 -24.51
C GLY A 368 14.14 -13.29 -25.04
N GLU A 369 13.35 -13.96 -24.22
CA GLU A 369 12.47 -15.07 -24.62
C GLU A 369 11.37 -14.61 -25.56
N SER A 370 10.85 -13.39 -25.34
CA SER A 370 9.82 -12.78 -26.19
C SER A 370 10.18 -11.35 -26.55
N ALA A 371 9.70 -10.87 -27.71
CA ALA A 371 9.69 -9.44 -27.96
C ALA A 371 8.65 -8.74 -27.05
N PRO A 372 8.89 -7.50 -26.57
CA PRO A 372 7.94 -6.80 -25.69
C PRO A 372 6.49 -6.81 -26.19
N LYS A 373 6.30 -6.54 -27.48
CA LYS A 373 4.99 -6.57 -28.11
C LYS A 373 4.30 -7.92 -28.03
N ASP A 374 5.03 -9.01 -28.20
CA ASP A 374 4.45 -10.37 -28.18
C ASP A 374 4.11 -10.80 -26.76
N ALA A 375 4.98 -10.45 -25.80
CA ALA A 375 4.74 -10.69 -24.38
C ALA A 375 3.47 -9.96 -23.90
N LEU A 376 3.32 -8.68 -24.21
CA LEU A 376 2.17 -7.86 -23.82
C LEU A 376 0.88 -8.32 -24.52
N ARG A 377 0.94 -8.75 -25.80
CA ARG A 377 -0.23 -9.30 -26.49
C ARG A 377 -0.74 -10.58 -25.83
N LEU A 378 0.16 -11.41 -25.31
CA LEU A 378 -0.24 -12.60 -24.54
C LEU A 378 -0.98 -12.21 -23.26
N VAL A 379 -0.49 -11.21 -22.54
CA VAL A 379 -1.16 -10.65 -21.35
C VAL A 379 -2.57 -10.19 -21.71
N GLN A 380 -2.69 -9.34 -22.76
CA GLN A 380 -3.98 -8.80 -23.19
C GLN A 380 -4.96 -9.92 -23.57
N THR A 381 -4.52 -10.90 -24.35
CA THR A 381 -5.37 -12.04 -24.75
C THR A 381 -5.86 -12.83 -23.53
N THR A 382 -5.02 -12.99 -22.50
CA THR A 382 -5.40 -13.69 -21.26
C THR A 382 -6.43 -12.88 -20.47
N LEU A 383 -6.26 -11.56 -20.39
CA LEU A 383 -7.20 -10.67 -19.71
C LEU A 383 -8.57 -10.60 -20.41
N ASP A 384 -8.57 -10.62 -21.75
CA ASP A 384 -9.82 -10.60 -22.54
C ASP A 384 -10.62 -11.89 -22.41
N ALA A 385 -9.96 -12.98 -22.00
CA ALA A 385 -10.59 -14.28 -21.79
C ALA A 385 -11.14 -14.47 -20.37
N MET A 386 -10.85 -13.57 -19.44
CA MET A 386 -11.32 -13.58 -18.05
C MET A 386 -12.62 -12.78 -17.88
#